data_5c1ad5155b0a5460c23103f9c6aba02f
#
_entry.id   5c1ad5155b0a5460c23103f9c6aba02f
#
_cell.length_a   1.000
_cell.length_b   1.000
_cell.length_c   1.000
_cell.angle_alpha   90.00
_cell.angle_beta   90.00
_cell.angle_gamma   90.00
#
_symmetry.space_group_name_H-M   'P 1'
#
loop_
_entity.id
_entity.type
_entity.pdbx_description
1 polymer ?
#
loop_
_entity_poly.entity_id
_entity_poly.type
_entity_poly.pdbx_seq_one_letter_code
_entity_poly.pdbx_strand_id
1 'polypeptide(L)'
;LARLEEDPRVGVAALMDAANTMQKDGKVIYKKRKITSRTIGFGLAPRITAAGRIRDSIIAVKLLLSDNEADAQKYAEELCVINRRRQVEENKIAEEAYEMIEQNHDFSRDTVIVLENDDWQQGIIGIVSSRITEKYGLPSILISFSGSVTGEPHGADSGKGSGRSVKGMNLVGALNHCSDVLEKFGGHELAAGLTLRRDKVEEFRRKINEYAAQALTEESLAVTLYYDCELDMRQVTLALAEELTRLEPFGVGNPAPSFAMREVTVQRIMQLSGGKHTKLILESGGVSICGMYFGVSASELGFDAGDKIDVLFNVDVNDYKNVRSVQMIIQDAKLSESSRKVIVEGKEIYERIAAGESYMMEDDFIPTRDDFAAVYTAIRHEFRSGVSIMDMRTILKIVNSYGTPTINYVKLKYILRIMNELRICGVEEIDEDIFRFEFFFNTAKTNI
;
A
#
# COMPACT_ATOMS: atom_id res chain seq x y z
N LEU A 1 -10.75 -26.56 -11.11
CA LEU A 1 -9.54 -26.80 -10.32
C LEU A 1 -9.23 -28.29 -10.27
N ALA A 2 -10.15 -29.16 -9.83
CA ALA A 2 -9.96 -30.61 -9.73
C ALA A 2 -9.38 -31.21 -11.03
N ARG A 3 -9.96 -30.91 -12.18
CA ARG A 3 -9.45 -31.41 -13.47
C ARG A 3 -8.00 -30.98 -13.78
N LEU A 4 -7.56 -29.81 -13.32
CA LEU A 4 -6.17 -29.39 -13.47
C LEU A 4 -5.21 -30.15 -12.54
N GLU A 5 -5.71 -30.71 -11.42
CA GLU A 5 -4.92 -31.54 -10.52
C GLU A 5 -4.86 -32.99 -10.99
N GLU A 6 -5.94 -33.51 -11.54
CA GLU A 6 -6.08 -34.92 -11.91
C GLU A 6 -5.55 -35.24 -13.30
N ASP A 7 -5.93 -34.44 -14.31
CA ASP A 7 -5.62 -34.67 -15.71
C ASP A 7 -5.41 -33.35 -16.48
N PRO A 8 -4.33 -32.60 -16.22
CA PRO A 8 -4.04 -31.39 -16.96
C PRO A 8 -3.57 -31.72 -18.39
N ARG A 9 -3.93 -30.89 -19.38
CA ARG A 9 -3.35 -30.97 -20.73
C ARG A 9 -1.82 -30.84 -20.65
N VAL A 10 -1.10 -31.48 -21.58
CA VAL A 10 0.39 -31.51 -21.62
C VAL A 10 1.02 -30.12 -21.48
N GLY A 11 0.55 -29.11 -22.25
CA GLY A 11 1.06 -27.75 -22.16
C GLY A 11 0.78 -27.07 -20.83
N VAL A 12 -0.37 -27.37 -20.19
CA VAL A 12 -0.72 -26.79 -18.89
C VAL A 12 0.10 -27.45 -17.78
N ALA A 13 0.31 -28.78 -17.85
CA ALA A 13 1.18 -29.51 -16.91
C ALA A 13 2.60 -28.95 -16.96
N ALA A 14 3.17 -28.79 -18.15
CA ALA A 14 4.50 -28.21 -18.34
C ALA A 14 4.62 -26.78 -17.76
N LEU A 15 3.58 -25.95 -17.96
CA LEU A 15 3.57 -24.60 -17.41
C LEU A 15 3.49 -24.60 -15.88
N MET A 16 2.74 -25.50 -15.28
CA MET A 16 2.63 -25.68 -13.83
C MET A 16 3.99 -26.10 -13.25
N ASP A 17 4.66 -27.04 -13.87
CA ASP A 17 5.98 -27.52 -13.44
C ASP A 17 7.04 -26.43 -13.57
N ALA A 18 7.08 -25.71 -14.70
CA ALA A 18 7.98 -24.58 -14.89
C ALA A 18 7.70 -23.42 -13.90
N ALA A 19 6.42 -23.19 -13.55
CA ALA A 19 6.04 -22.17 -12.56
C ALA A 19 6.41 -22.54 -11.13
N ASN A 20 6.48 -23.86 -10.82
CA ASN A 20 6.86 -24.38 -9.50
C ASN A 20 8.38 -24.54 -9.34
N THR A 21 9.13 -24.43 -10.43
CA THR A 21 10.59 -24.52 -10.47
C THR A 21 11.20 -23.14 -10.21
N MET A 22 12.02 -23.02 -9.18
CA MET A 22 12.74 -21.80 -8.82
C MET A 22 14.26 -22.05 -8.86
N GLN A 23 15.01 -21.09 -9.39
CA GLN A 23 16.47 -21.06 -9.22
C GLN A 23 16.80 -20.16 -8.04
N LYS A 24 17.46 -20.73 -7.02
CA LYS A 24 17.96 -19.98 -5.85
C LYS A 24 19.37 -20.44 -5.54
N ASP A 25 20.31 -19.50 -5.48
CA ASP A 25 21.74 -19.74 -5.17
C ASP A 25 22.38 -20.83 -6.05
N GLY A 26 22.06 -20.82 -7.36
CA GLY A 26 22.56 -21.81 -8.33
C GLY A 26 21.92 -23.21 -8.22
N LYS A 27 20.95 -23.40 -7.32
CA LYS A 27 20.20 -24.65 -7.16
C LYS A 27 18.79 -24.53 -7.73
N VAL A 28 18.36 -25.60 -8.39
CA VAL A 28 16.96 -25.74 -8.86
C VAL A 28 16.13 -26.30 -7.71
N ILE A 29 15.13 -25.55 -7.27
CA ILE A 29 14.20 -25.95 -6.22
C ILE A 29 12.83 -26.13 -6.86
N TYR A 30 12.27 -27.31 -6.74
CA TYR A 30 10.89 -27.60 -7.12
C TYR A 30 9.99 -27.54 -5.88
N LYS A 31 8.94 -26.70 -5.94
CA LYS A 31 7.94 -26.60 -4.86
C LYS A 31 6.54 -26.79 -5.44
N LYS A 32 6.02 -28.02 -5.35
CA LYS A 32 4.64 -28.30 -5.73
C LYS A 32 3.67 -27.44 -4.90
N ARG A 33 2.83 -26.67 -5.56
CA ARG A 33 1.81 -25.82 -4.92
C ARG A 33 0.43 -26.41 -5.15
N LYS A 34 -0.47 -26.30 -4.18
CA LYS A 34 -1.88 -26.56 -4.37
C LYS A 34 -2.44 -25.67 -5.47
N ILE A 35 -3.25 -26.22 -6.36
CA ILE A 35 -3.88 -25.44 -7.43
C ILE A 35 -5.12 -24.76 -6.86
N THR A 36 -5.05 -23.45 -6.79
CA THR A 36 -6.14 -22.56 -6.36
C THR A 36 -6.44 -21.56 -7.47
N SER A 37 -7.55 -20.85 -7.39
CA SER A 37 -7.83 -19.73 -8.31
C SER A 37 -6.70 -18.69 -8.28
N ARG A 38 -6.10 -18.44 -7.12
CA ARG A 38 -4.94 -17.56 -6.97
C ARG A 38 -3.70 -18.09 -7.71
N THR A 39 -3.44 -19.42 -7.65
CA THR A 39 -2.33 -20.03 -8.39
C THR A 39 -2.50 -19.83 -9.89
N ILE A 40 -3.73 -19.95 -10.40
CA ILE A 40 -4.04 -19.72 -11.82
C ILE A 40 -3.90 -18.23 -12.14
N GLY A 41 -4.60 -17.35 -11.41
CA GLY A 41 -4.65 -15.92 -11.72
C GLY A 41 -3.31 -15.18 -11.57
N PHE A 42 -2.51 -15.55 -10.56
CA PHE A 42 -1.24 -14.88 -10.25
C PHE A 42 0.01 -15.72 -10.53
N GLY A 43 -0.17 -17.01 -10.76
CA GLY A 43 0.92 -17.93 -11.12
C GLY A 43 0.99 -18.21 -12.61
N LEU A 44 -0.04 -18.79 -13.20
CA LEU A 44 -0.02 -19.28 -14.58
C LEU A 44 -0.41 -18.21 -15.60
N ALA A 45 -1.52 -17.50 -15.37
CA ALA A 45 -2.04 -16.50 -16.31
C ALA A 45 -1.03 -15.38 -16.64
N PRO A 46 -0.24 -14.83 -15.67
CA PRO A 46 0.76 -13.82 -15.99
C PRO A 46 1.86 -14.29 -16.95
N ARG A 47 2.22 -15.59 -16.92
CA ARG A 47 3.18 -16.16 -17.86
C ARG A 47 2.66 -16.22 -19.27
N ILE A 48 1.39 -16.59 -19.41
CA ILE A 48 0.71 -16.63 -20.71
C ILE A 48 0.56 -15.22 -21.28
N THR A 49 0.07 -14.28 -20.46
CA THR A 49 -0.21 -12.91 -20.91
C THR A 49 1.06 -12.08 -21.15
N ALA A 50 2.19 -12.40 -20.50
CA ALA A 50 3.47 -11.73 -20.72
C ALA A 50 3.96 -11.85 -22.16
N ALA A 51 3.64 -12.95 -22.86
CA ALA A 51 4.03 -13.16 -24.24
C ALA A 51 3.54 -12.01 -25.13
N GLY A 52 2.24 -11.68 -25.08
CA GLY A 52 1.67 -10.61 -25.89
C GLY A 52 2.05 -9.18 -25.45
N ARG A 53 2.70 -9.02 -24.29
CA ARG A 53 3.18 -7.71 -23.79
C ARG A 53 4.61 -7.38 -24.22
N ILE A 54 5.45 -8.41 -24.32
CA ILE A 54 6.90 -8.27 -24.59
C ILE A 54 7.25 -8.69 -26.02
N ARG A 55 6.55 -9.67 -26.54
CA ARG A 55 6.82 -10.31 -27.83
C ARG A 55 5.51 -10.73 -28.53
N ASP A 56 5.58 -11.79 -29.30
CA ASP A 56 4.46 -12.41 -29.97
C ASP A 56 3.77 -13.44 -29.06
N SER A 57 2.44 -13.35 -28.95
CA SER A 57 1.61 -14.27 -28.16
C SER A 57 1.54 -15.69 -28.73
N ILE A 58 2.05 -15.94 -29.95
CA ILE A 58 2.00 -17.26 -30.64
C ILE A 58 2.63 -18.37 -29.79
N ILE A 59 3.65 -18.05 -28.99
CA ILE A 59 4.29 -19.04 -28.12
C ILE A 59 3.33 -19.59 -27.05
N ALA A 60 2.46 -18.75 -26.51
CA ALA A 60 1.44 -19.18 -25.55
C ALA A 60 0.40 -20.10 -26.22
N VAL A 61 0.03 -19.79 -27.46
CA VAL A 61 -0.86 -20.65 -28.27
C VAL A 61 -0.23 -22.01 -28.55
N LYS A 62 1.06 -22.01 -28.95
CA LYS A 62 1.80 -23.27 -29.21
C LYS A 62 1.89 -24.11 -27.93
N LEU A 63 2.15 -23.50 -26.76
CA LEU A 63 2.13 -24.23 -25.50
C LEU A 63 0.78 -24.90 -25.22
N LEU A 64 -0.32 -24.15 -25.34
CA LEU A 64 -1.66 -24.65 -25.00
C LEU A 64 -2.17 -25.73 -26.00
N LEU A 65 -1.65 -25.72 -27.20
CA LEU A 65 -1.97 -26.71 -28.24
C LEU A 65 -0.97 -27.87 -28.31
N SER A 66 0.07 -27.87 -27.50
CA SER A 66 1.12 -28.89 -27.52
C SER A 66 0.61 -30.23 -26.99
N ASP A 67 0.84 -31.29 -27.77
CA ASP A 67 0.61 -32.67 -27.35
C ASP A 67 1.92 -33.42 -27.07
N ASN A 68 3.08 -32.77 -27.28
CA ASN A 68 4.39 -33.30 -27.06
C ASN A 68 5.01 -32.67 -25.79
N GLU A 69 5.45 -33.50 -24.85
CA GLU A 69 6.01 -33.04 -23.56
C GLU A 69 7.29 -32.20 -23.71
N ALA A 70 8.20 -32.58 -24.62
CA ALA A 70 9.44 -31.89 -24.83
C ALA A 70 9.23 -30.47 -25.39
N ASP A 71 8.33 -30.32 -26.35
CA ASP A 71 7.96 -29.03 -26.93
C ASP A 71 7.21 -28.16 -25.88
N ALA A 72 6.29 -28.79 -25.15
CA ALA A 72 5.56 -28.11 -24.08
C ALA A 72 6.50 -27.56 -22.99
N GLN A 73 7.46 -28.36 -22.55
CA GLN A 73 8.46 -27.94 -21.58
C GLN A 73 9.27 -26.75 -22.08
N LYS A 74 9.75 -26.80 -23.33
CA LYS A 74 10.48 -25.72 -23.97
C LYS A 74 9.68 -24.41 -24.00
N TYR A 75 8.40 -24.46 -24.44
CA TYR A 75 7.54 -23.28 -24.49
C TYR A 75 7.20 -22.75 -23.09
N ALA A 76 6.98 -23.61 -22.10
CA ALA A 76 6.72 -23.23 -20.73
C ALA A 76 7.91 -22.50 -20.09
N GLU A 77 9.13 -23.00 -20.29
CA GLU A 77 10.36 -22.36 -19.83
C GLU A 77 10.56 -20.99 -20.47
N GLU A 78 10.35 -20.88 -21.79
CA GLU A 78 10.44 -19.61 -22.51
C GLU A 78 9.41 -18.59 -21.98
N LEU A 79 8.17 -18.98 -21.73
CA LEU A 79 7.16 -18.14 -21.12
C LEU A 79 7.56 -17.68 -19.71
N CYS A 80 8.20 -18.53 -18.92
CA CYS A 80 8.75 -18.15 -17.62
C CYS A 80 9.85 -17.08 -17.75
N VAL A 81 10.72 -17.19 -18.77
CA VAL A 81 11.75 -16.18 -19.05
C VAL A 81 11.14 -14.85 -19.46
N ILE A 82 10.17 -14.88 -20.40
CA ILE A 82 9.44 -13.68 -20.84
C ILE A 82 8.72 -13.00 -19.67
N ASN A 83 8.05 -13.78 -18.81
CA ASN A 83 7.38 -13.21 -17.65
C ASN A 83 8.35 -12.57 -16.64
N ARG A 84 9.52 -13.16 -16.40
CA ARG A 84 10.56 -12.54 -15.56
C ARG A 84 11.03 -11.21 -16.15
N ARG A 85 11.29 -11.16 -17.47
CA ARG A 85 11.65 -9.93 -18.15
C ARG A 85 10.55 -8.87 -18.00
N ARG A 86 9.27 -9.25 -18.22
CA ARG A 86 8.14 -8.35 -18.00
C ARG A 86 8.12 -7.78 -16.57
N GLN A 87 8.36 -8.62 -15.55
CA GLN A 87 8.39 -8.17 -14.15
C GLN A 87 9.52 -7.18 -13.85
N VAL A 88 10.70 -7.38 -14.45
CA VAL A 88 11.84 -6.46 -14.29
C VAL A 88 11.50 -5.09 -14.91
N GLU A 89 10.99 -5.09 -16.14
CA GLU A 89 10.59 -3.86 -16.82
C GLU A 89 9.42 -3.15 -16.12
N GLU A 90 8.43 -3.91 -15.63
CA GLU A 90 7.31 -3.35 -14.85
C GLU A 90 7.78 -2.64 -13.57
N ASN A 91 8.72 -3.28 -12.82
CA ASN A 91 9.25 -2.66 -11.61
C ASN A 91 10.07 -1.41 -11.93
N LYS A 92 10.91 -1.46 -12.98
CA LYS A 92 11.68 -0.29 -13.44
C LYS A 92 10.75 0.88 -13.77
N ILE A 93 9.74 0.66 -14.63
CA ILE A 93 8.77 1.70 -15.00
C ILE A 93 8.01 2.22 -13.78
N ALA A 94 7.64 1.33 -12.83
CA ALA A 94 6.93 1.73 -11.63
C ALA A 94 7.79 2.61 -10.70
N GLU A 95 9.07 2.26 -10.50
CA GLU A 95 10.01 3.06 -9.70
C GLU A 95 10.21 4.45 -10.33
N GLU A 96 10.49 4.52 -11.64
CA GLU A 96 10.61 5.80 -12.37
C GLU A 96 9.32 6.64 -12.27
N ALA A 97 8.15 6.01 -12.42
CA ALA A 97 6.87 6.71 -12.31
C ALA A 97 6.60 7.24 -10.90
N TYR A 98 6.96 6.49 -9.84
CA TYR A 98 6.84 6.97 -8.46
C TYR A 98 7.75 8.16 -8.18
N GLU A 99 8.99 8.13 -8.64
CA GLU A 99 9.91 9.26 -8.53
C GLU A 99 9.38 10.50 -9.26
N MET A 100 8.82 10.34 -10.47
CA MET A 100 8.21 11.43 -11.21
C MET A 100 6.99 12.03 -10.50
N ILE A 101 6.16 11.19 -9.86
CA ILE A 101 5.00 11.64 -9.09
C ILE A 101 5.46 12.44 -7.87
N GLU A 102 6.41 11.93 -7.10
CA GLU A 102 6.93 12.59 -5.90
C GLU A 102 7.58 13.94 -6.20
N GLN A 103 8.22 14.07 -7.37
CA GLN A 103 8.91 15.30 -7.76
C GLN A 103 8.01 16.35 -8.42
N ASN A 104 7.00 15.93 -9.18
CA ASN A 104 6.32 16.82 -10.13
C ASN A 104 4.79 16.87 -10.00
N HIS A 105 4.15 15.93 -9.27
CA HIS A 105 2.70 15.92 -9.19
C HIS A 105 2.18 16.79 -8.03
N ASP A 106 1.32 17.73 -8.34
CA ASP A 106 0.67 18.60 -7.35
C ASP A 106 -0.68 18.00 -6.93
N PHE A 107 -0.67 17.22 -5.84
CA PHE A 107 -1.88 16.60 -5.29
C PHE A 107 -2.94 17.59 -4.79
N SER A 108 -2.59 18.86 -4.59
CA SER A 108 -3.56 19.89 -4.19
C SER A 108 -4.40 20.40 -5.36
N ARG A 109 -3.91 20.23 -6.59
CA ARG A 109 -4.52 20.74 -7.80
C ARG A 109 -4.97 19.66 -8.77
N ASP A 110 -4.13 18.64 -8.96
CA ASP A 110 -4.30 17.66 -10.03
C ASP A 110 -4.80 16.33 -9.46
N THR A 111 -6.01 15.92 -9.83
CA THR A 111 -6.68 14.71 -9.40
C THR A 111 -6.49 13.53 -10.37
N VAL A 112 -5.83 13.75 -11.52
CA VAL A 112 -5.45 12.70 -12.47
C VAL A 112 -3.94 12.73 -12.67
N ILE A 113 -3.28 11.61 -12.41
CA ILE A 113 -1.85 11.45 -12.60
C ILE A 113 -1.58 11.17 -14.08
N VAL A 114 -0.95 12.10 -14.80
CA VAL A 114 -0.55 11.95 -16.20
C VAL A 114 0.96 11.99 -16.31
N LEU A 115 1.56 10.87 -16.72
CA LEU A 115 3.00 10.72 -16.88
C LEU A 115 3.36 10.29 -18.30
N GLU A 116 4.53 10.69 -18.76
CA GLU A 116 5.07 10.34 -20.08
C GLU A 116 6.53 9.98 -20.02
N ASN A 117 6.96 9.06 -20.90
CA ASN A 117 8.38 8.72 -21.03
C ASN A 117 8.65 8.08 -22.39
N ASP A 118 9.85 8.34 -22.92
CA ASP A 118 10.29 7.84 -24.23
C ASP A 118 10.66 6.36 -24.22
N ASP A 119 11.11 5.85 -23.07
CA ASP A 119 11.67 4.50 -22.94
C ASP A 119 10.67 3.45 -22.42
N TRP A 120 9.48 3.87 -22.00
CA TRP A 120 8.50 2.95 -21.43
C TRP A 120 7.89 2.02 -22.49
N GLN A 121 7.81 0.74 -22.18
CA GLN A 121 7.21 -0.24 -23.07
C GLN A 121 5.67 -0.14 -23.07
N GLN A 122 5.08 0.09 -24.24
CA GLN A 122 3.62 0.23 -24.42
C GLN A 122 2.81 -0.95 -23.85
N GLY A 123 3.31 -2.19 -23.96
CA GLY A 123 2.66 -3.38 -23.42
C GLY A 123 2.62 -3.46 -21.88
N ILE A 124 3.39 -2.61 -21.20
CA ILE A 124 3.57 -2.66 -19.73
C ILE A 124 2.93 -1.47 -19.02
N ILE A 125 2.88 -0.28 -19.64
CA ILE A 125 2.37 0.94 -19.00
C ILE A 125 0.98 0.77 -18.39
N GLY A 126 0.10 -0.04 -18.99
CA GLY A 126 -1.23 -0.30 -18.44
C GLY A 126 -1.24 -1.11 -17.13
N ILE A 127 -0.20 -1.93 -16.88
CA ILE A 127 -0.04 -2.64 -15.60
C ILE A 127 0.44 -1.63 -14.54
N VAL A 128 1.41 -0.80 -14.92
CA VAL A 128 1.96 0.20 -14.01
C VAL A 128 0.91 1.26 -13.67
N SER A 129 0.09 1.71 -14.63
CA SER A 129 -1.05 2.58 -14.39
C SER A 129 -2.00 1.98 -13.34
N SER A 130 -2.31 0.67 -13.41
CA SER A 130 -3.12 0.02 -12.35
C SER A 130 -2.47 0.14 -10.97
N ARG A 131 -1.16 -0.11 -10.86
CA ARG A 131 -0.42 -0.01 -9.59
C ARG A 131 -0.40 1.42 -9.02
N ILE A 132 -0.28 2.42 -9.90
CA ILE A 132 -0.32 3.84 -9.50
C ILE A 132 -1.72 4.18 -8.98
N THR A 133 -2.76 3.82 -9.73
CA THR A 133 -4.14 4.06 -9.31
C THR A 133 -4.47 3.36 -7.99
N GLU A 134 -4.01 2.13 -7.79
CA GLU A 134 -4.17 1.40 -6.51
C GLU A 134 -3.42 2.08 -5.35
N LYS A 135 -2.20 2.57 -5.59
CA LYS A 135 -1.37 3.20 -4.55
C LYS A 135 -1.88 4.57 -4.12
N TYR A 136 -2.26 5.41 -5.08
CA TYR A 136 -2.61 6.81 -4.80
C TYR A 136 -4.14 7.05 -4.69
N GLY A 137 -4.97 6.07 -5.05
CA GLY A 137 -6.43 6.24 -5.06
C GLY A 137 -6.94 7.21 -6.12
N LEU A 138 -6.10 7.57 -7.12
CA LEU A 138 -6.40 8.54 -8.16
C LEU A 138 -6.38 7.87 -9.55
N PRO A 139 -7.16 8.37 -10.52
CA PRO A 139 -6.99 7.97 -11.91
C PRO A 139 -5.58 8.25 -12.39
N SER A 140 -5.03 7.35 -13.21
CA SER A 140 -3.70 7.53 -13.78
C SER A 140 -3.66 7.20 -15.27
N ILE A 141 -2.83 7.92 -16.01
CA ILE A 141 -2.58 7.73 -17.44
C ILE A 141 -1.08 7.79 -17.68
N LEU A 142 -0.54 6.70 -18.20
CA LEU A 142 0.86 6.61 -18.59
C LEU A 142 0.95 6.61 -20.11
N ILE A 143 1.82 7.45 -20.65
CA ILE A 143 2.03 7.67 -22.07
C ILE A 143 3.45 7.25 -22.44
N SER A 144 3.56 6.38 -23.43
CA SER A 144 4.83 5.92 -23.99
C SER A 144 5.03 6.48 -25.40
N PHE A 145 6.17 7.09 -25.62
CA PHE A 145 6.64 7.53 -26.96
C PHE A 145 7.65 6.55 -27.57
N SER A 146 7.90 5.41 -26.92
CA SER A 146 8.73 4.35 -27.51
C SER A 146 8.09 3.82 -28.79
N GLY A 147 8.91 3.50 -29.80
CA GLY A 147 8.45 2.92 -31.05
C GLY A 147 7.64 1.64 -30.84
N SER A 148 6.64 1.40 -31.70
CA SER A 148 5.69 0.31 -31.58
C SER A 148 6.36 -1.07 -31.53
N VAL A 149 6.03 -1.88 -30.53
CA VAL A 149 6.37 -3.32 -30.45
C VAL A 149 5.71 -4.11 -31.61
N THR A 150 4.62 -3.60 -32.20
CA THR A 150 3.82 -4.26 -33.24
C THR A 150 4.23 -3.86 -34.67
N GLY A 151 5.27 -3.03 -34.84
CA GLY A 151 5.80 -2.68 -36.16
C GLY A 151 4.94 -1.72 -37.00
N GLU A 152 3.86 -1.16 -36.45
CA GLU A 152 3.12 -0.08 -37.12
C GLU A 152 3.90 1.24 -37.00
N PRO A 153 4.20 1.94 -38.10
CA PRO A 153 4.89 3.20 -38.05
C PRO A 153 3.98 4.27 -37.46
N HIS A 154 4.17 4.58 -36.19
CA HIS A 154 3.67 5.85 -35.65
C HIS A 154 4.72 6.92 -35.93
N GLY A 155 4.28 8.14 -36.26
CA GLY A 155 5.20 9.26 -36.41
C GLY A 155 6.03 9.43 -35.14
N ALA A 156 7.27 9.90 -35.22
CA ALA A 156 8.21 10.02 -34.09
C ALA A 156 7.66 10.84 -32.91
N ASP A 157 6.58 11.59 -33.11
CA ASP A 157 5.91 12.45 -32.13
C ASP A 157 4.58 11.91 -31.59
N SER A 158 4.15 10.68 -31.98
CA SER A 158 2.88 10.11 -31.52
C SER A 158 3.10 9.11 -30.39
N GLY A 159 2.47 9.35 -29.23
CA GLY A 159 2.53 8.53 -28.03
C GLY A 159 1.28 7.68 -27.83
N LYS A 160 1.47 6.46 -27.34
CA LYS A 160 0.36 5.59 -26.90
C LYS A 160 0.22 5.65 -25.39
N GLY A 161 -0.99 5.97 -24.92
CA GLY A 161 -1.33 6.02 -23.51
C GLY A 161 -2.22 4.86 -23.07
N SER A 162 -2.07 4.47 -21.82
CA SER A 162 -2.96 3.54 -21.15
C SER A 162 -3.34 4.11 -19.80
N GLY A 163 -4.65 4.22 -19.55
CA GLY A 163 -5.19 4.79 -18.32
C GLY A 163 -5.98 3.79 -17.50
N ARG A 164 -6.01 4.07 -16.21
CA ARG A 164 -6.87 3.41 -15.21
C ARG A 164 -7.60 4.47 -14.43
N SER A 165 -8.80 4.15 -14.00
CA SER A 165 -9.66 5.06 -13.25
C SER A 165 -10.13 4.44 -11.94
N VAL A 166 -10.70 5.30 -11.10
CA VAL A 166 -11.36 4.95 -9.85
C VAL A 166 -12.87 5.00 -10.00
N LYS A 167 -13.60 4.42 -9.06
CA LYS A 167 -15.05 4.55 -9.00
C LYS A 167 -15.42 6.03 -8.89
N GLY A 168 -16.38 6.48 -9.70
CA GLY A 168 -16.83 7.87 -9.76
C GLY A 168 -16.33 8.66 -10.96
N MET A 169 -15.27 8.19 -11.65
CA MET A 169 -14.79 8.82 -12.89
C MET A 169 -14.86 7.87 -14.08
N ASN A 170 -15.72 8.19 -15.03
CA ASN A 170 -15.78 7.49 -16.31
C ASN A 170 -14.64 7.94 -17.22
N LEU A 171 -13.62 7.08 -17.37
CA LEU A 171 -12.42 7.40 -18.15
C LEU A 171 -12.72 7.65 -19.64
N VAL A 172 -13.63 6.89 -20.24
CA VAL A 172 -14.02 7.13 -21.64
C VAL A 172 -14.75 8.46 -21.79
N GLY A 173 -15.59 8.84 -20.82
CA GLY A 173 -16.22 10.15 -20.76
C GLY A 173 -15.19 11.28 -20.69
N ALA A 174 -14.16 11.11 -19.85
CA ALA A 174 -13.05 12.05 -19.75
C ALA A 174 -12.25 12.17 -21.05
N LEU A 175 -11.96 11.03 -21.71
CA LEU A 175 -11.28 11.04 -23.01
C LEU A 175 -12.12 11.67 -24.12
N ASN A 176 -13.45 11.50 -24.11
CA ASN A 176 -14.36 12.21 -25.02
C ASN A 176 -14.29 13.73 -24.84
N HIS A 177 -14.20 14.20 -23.59
CA HIS A 177 -14.01 15.63 -23.30
C HIS A 177 -12.69 16.16 -23.86
N CYS A 178 -11.65 15.33 -23.97
CA CYS A 178 -10.35 15.66 -24.52
C CYS A 178 -10.18 15.31 -26.01
N SER A 179 -11.27 14.98 -26.73
CA SER A 179 -11.20 14.40 -28.10
C SER A 179 -10.50 15.26 -29.12
N ASP A 180 -10.46 16.57 -28.95
CA ASP A 180 -9.79 17.54 -29.84
C ASP A 180 -8.27 17.52 -29.75
N VAL A 181 -7.71 16.93 -28.70
CA VAL A 181 -6.25 16.78 -28.50
C VAL A 181 -5.78 15.34 -28.65
N LEU A 182 -6.69 14.41 -28.93
CA LEU A 182 -6.41 12.98 -29.09
C LEU A 182 -6.54 12.56 -30.56
N GLU A 183 -5.61 11.70 -31.01
CA GLU A 183 -5.71 11.09 -32.35
C GLU A 183 -6.66 9.91 -32.37
N LYS A 184 -6.59 9.06 -31.33
CA LYS A 184 -7.44 7.88 -31.12
C LYS A 184 -7.62 7.63 -29.62
N PHE A 185 -8.76 7.14 -29.23
CA PHE A 185 -9.00 6.64 -27.88
C PHE A 185 -10.14 5.65 -27.85
N GLY A 186 -10.23 4.87 -26.76
CA GLY A 186 -11.30 3.92 -26.54
C GLY A 186 -11.05 3.04 -25.32
N GLY A 187 -12.09 2.40 -24.85
CA GLY A 187 -12.02 1.56 -23.66
C GLY A 187 -13.35 1.45 -22.94
N HIS A 188 -13.27 1.36 -21.62
CA HIS A 188 -14.39 1.25 -20.68
C HIS A 188 -14.25 2.28 -19.56
N GLU A 189 -15.22 2.33 -18.66
CA GLU A 189 -15.27 3.28 -17.55
C GLU A 189 -13.99 3.33 -16.72
N LEU A 190 -13.42 2.17 -16.38
CA LEU A 190 -12.26 2.07 -15.49
C LEU A 190 -10.91 1.85 -16.20
N ALA A 191 -10.90 1.61 -17.50
CA ALA A 191 -9.68 1.35 -18.25
C ALA A 191 -9.83 1.77 -19.70
N ALA A 192 -8.90 2.59 -20.20
CA ALA A 192 -8.92 3.07 -21.57
C ALA A 192 -7.51 3.22 -22.14
N GLY A 193 -7.43 3.17 -23.47
CA GLY A 193 -6.24 3.49 -24.23
C GLY A 193 -6.43 4.75 -25.06
N LEU A 194 -5.34 5.44 -25.36
CA LEU A 194 -5.36 6.64 -26.17
C LEU A 194 -4.10 6.76 -27.03
N THR A 195 -4.16 7.60 -28.03
CA THR A 195 -3.02 8.01 -28.84
C THR A 195 -3.06 9.53 -28.98
N LEU A 196 -1.94 10.20 -28.75
CA LEU A 196 -1.84 11.65 -28.88
C LEU A 196 -0.45 12.05 -29.32
N ARG A 197 -0.34 13.28 -29.84
CA ARG A 197 0.95 13.88 -30.18
C ARG A 197 1.65 14.42 -28.92
N ARG A 198 2.98 14.42 -28.93
CA ARG A 198 3.81 14.94 -27.84
C ARG A 198 3.49 16.40 -27.50
N ASP A 199 3.33 17.23 -28.52
CA ASP A 199 3.00 18.65 -28.35
C ASP A 199 1.60 18.89 -27.72
N LYS A 200 0.78 17.85 -27.57
CA LYS A 200 -0.56 17.88 -26.98
C LYS A 200 -0.65 17.35 -25.55
N VAL A 201 0.44 16.83 -24.98
CA VAL A 201 0.40 16.20 -23.65
C VAL A 201 0.01 17.20 -22.55
N GLU A 202 0.59 18.40 -22.55
CA GLU A 202 0.27 19.41 -21.53
C GLU A 202 -1.19 19.91 -21.64
N GLU A 203 -1.67 20.11 -22.86
CA GLU A 203 -3.07 20.48 -23.09
C GLU A 203 -4.03 19.36 -22.63
N PHE A 204 -3.67 18.10 -22.91
CA PHE A 204 -4.40 16.94 -22.47
C PHE A 204 -4.41 16.83 -20.93
N ARG A 205 -3.26 17.01 -20.25
CA ARG A 205 -3.13 16.98 -18.78
C ARG A 205 -4.06 18.00 -18.14
N ARG A 206 -4.09 19.22 -18.64
CA ARG A 206 -5.00 20.27 -18.15
C ARG A 206 -6.46 19.88 -18.32
N LYS A 207 -6.88 19.47 -19.53
CA LYS A 207 -8.28 19.15 -19.85
C LYS A 207 -8.83 17.98 -19.04
N ILE A 208 -8.03 16.92 -18.88
CA ILE A 208 -8.49 15.74 -18.15
C ILE A 208 -8.63 16.04 -16.65
N ASN A 209 -7.76 16.89 -16.10
CA ASN A 209 -7.88 17.35 -14.72
C ASN A 209 -9.09 18.31 -14.53
N GLU A 210 -9.41 19.16 -15.49
CA GLU A 210 -10.62 19.98 -15.49
C GLU A 210 -11.90 19.11 -15.47
N TYR A 211 -11.93 18.03 -16.25
CA TYR A 211 -13.03 17.08 -16.20
C TYR A 211 -13.11 16.34 -14.86
N ALA A 212 -11.96 15.87 -14.36
CA ALA A 212 -11.90 15.13 -13.11
C ALA A 212 -12.32 15.98 -11.90
N ALA A 213 -11.94 17.25 -11.85
CA ALA A 213 -12.36 18.18 -10.79
C ALA A 213 -13.88 18.38 -10.71
N GLN A 214 -14.62 18.13 -11.82
CA GLN A 214 -16.07 18.17 -11.83
C GLN A 214 -16.72 16.82 -11.51
N ALA A 215 -16.04 15.72 -11.83
CA ALA A 215 -16.56 14.37 -11.70
C ALA A 215 -16.23 13.71 -10.35
N LEU A 216 -15.06 14.03 -9.79
CA LEU A 216 -14.59 13.46 -8.53
C LEU A 216 -14.87 14.39 -7.36
N THR A 217 -15.53 13.87 -6.35
CA THR A 217 -15.76 14.51 -5.06
C THR A 217 -14.90 13.84 -4.00
N GLU A 218 -14.65 14.50 -2.88
CA GLU A 218 -13.94 13.86 -1.74
C GLU A 218 -14.60 12.54 -1.33
N GLU A 219 -15.94 12.49 -1.36
CA GLU A 219 -16.70 11.29 -1.04
C GLU A 219 -16.47 10.16 -2.06
N SER A 220 -16.32 10.48 -3.36
CA SER A 220 -16.05 9.49 -4.42
C SER A 220 -14.61 8.99 -4.41
N LEU A 221 -13.66 9.77 -3.89
CA LEU A 221 -12.27 9.41 -3.69
C LEU A 221 -12.04 8.60 -2.41
N ALA A 222 -12.99 8.67 -1.46
CA ALA A 222 -12.90 7.88 -0.24
C ALA A 222 -13.03 6.38 -0.56
N VAL A 223 -11.97 5.63 -0.28
CA VAL A 223 -11.96 4.18 -0.46
C VAL A 223 -12.89 3.54 0.57
N THR A 224 -14.04 3.05 0.11
CA THR A 224 -14.97 2.30 0.96
C THR A 224 -14.66 0.83 0.89
N LEU A 225 -14.27 0.25 2.02
CA LEU A 225 -14.04 -1.18 2.16
C LEU A 225 -15.25 -1.84 2.83
N TYR A 226 -15.61 -3.02 2.35
CA TYR A 226 -16.72 -3.80 2.86
C TYR A 226 -16.21 -5.05 3.57
N TYR A 227 -16.91 -5.47 4.61
CA TYR A 227 -16.67 -6.72 5.29
C TYR A 227 -17.97 -7.47 5.51
N ASP A 228 -17.89 -8.79 5.64
CA ASP A 228 -19.07 -9.66 5.78
C ASP A 228 -19.58 -9.65 7.22
N CYS A 229 -18.68 -9.72 8.21
CA CYS A 229 -19.04 -9.59 9.63
C CYS A 229 -17.84 -9.20 10.50
N GLU A 230 -18.11 -8.80 11.74
CA GLU A 230 -17.09 -8.62 12.78
C GLU A 230 -16.79 -9.94 13.48
N LEU A 231 -15.54 -10.18 13.80
CA LEU A 231 -15.09 -11.35 14.57
C LEU A 231 -14.38 -10.92 15.86
N ASP A 232 -14.56 -11.73 16.93
CA ASP A 232 -13.67 -11.71 18.09
C ASP A 232 -12.40 -12.53 17.81
N MET A 233 -11.27 -12.15 18.41
CA MET A 233 -9.97 -12.82 18.22
C MET A 233 -10.05 -14.33 18.51
N ARG A 234 -10.87 -14.75 19.47
CA ARG A 234 -11.07 -16.16 19.85
C ARG A 234 -11.80 -16.96 18.77
N GLN A 235 -12.53 -16.31 17.89
CA GLN A 235 -13.24 -16.96 16.78
C GLN A 235 -12.30 -17.23 15.59
N VAL A 236 -11.16 -16.52 15.50
CA VAL A 236 -10.17 -16.70 14.42
C VAL A 236 -9.33 -17.94 14.71
N THR A 237 -9.87 -19.09 14.34
CA THR A 237 -9.29 -20.41 14.61
C THR A 237 -8.90 -21.14 13.32
N LEU A 238 -8.06 -22.16 13.44
CA LEU A 238 -7.72 -23.02 12.31
C LEU A 238 -8.98 -23.72 11.76
N ALA A 239 -9.91 -24.11 12.63
CA ALA A 239 -11.18 -24.71 12.23
C ALA A 239 -12.01 -23.76 11.37
N LEU A 240 -12.13 -22.48 11.76
CA LEU A 240 -12.79 -21.47 10.92
C LEU A 240 -12.12 -21.34 9.55
N ALA A 241 -10.78 -21.25 9.52
CA ALA A 241 -10.03 -21.15 8.27
C ALA A 241 -10.30 -22.35 7.33
N GLU A 242 -10.38 -23.55 7.89
CA GLU A 242 -10.70 -24.77 7.14
C GLU A 242 -12.15 -24.79 6.63
N GLU A 243 -13.12 -24.37 7.44
CA GLU A 243 -14.52 -24.26 6.99
C GLU A 243 -14.69 -23.24 5.86
N LEU A 244 -13.99 -22.11 5.90
CA LEU A 244 -14.02 -21.10 4.85
C LEU A 244 -13.52 -21.63 3.50
N THR A 245 -12.65 -22.65 3.48
CA THR A 245 -12.21 -23.26 2.21
C THR A 245 -13.35 -23.96 1.45
N ARG A 246 -14.47 -24.28 2.12
CA ARG A 246 -15.65 -24.86 1.47
C ARG A 246 -16.38 -23.86 0.57
N LEU A 247 -16.11 -22.57 0.72
CA LEU A 247 -16.64 -21.50 -0.14
C LEU A 247 -15.80 -21.30 -1.40
N GLU A 248 -14.62 -21.94 -1.50
CA GLU A 248 -13.76 -21.85 -2.69
C GLU A 248 -14.44 -22.49 -3.94
N PRO A 249 -14.09 -22.03 -5.15
CA PRO A 249 -12.99 -21.12 -5.49
C PRO A 249 -13.36 -19.65 -5.38
N PHE A 250 -12.48 -18.85 -4.74
CA PHE A 250 -12.64 -17.41 -4.65
C PHE A 250 -12.18 -16.70 -5.93
N GLY A 251 -12.81 -15.58 -6.26
CA GLY A 251 -12.49 -14.77 -7.43
C GLY A 251 -13.54 -13.67 -7.69
N VAL A 252 -13.61 -13.18 -8.92
CA VAL A 252 -14.62 -12.20 -9.35
C VAL A 252 -16.02 -12.82 -9.20
N GLY A 253 -16.91 -12.13 -8.48
CA GLY A 253 -18.26 -12.62 -8.19
C GLY A 253 -18.39 -13.57 -6.99
N ASN A 254 -17.26 -14.06 -6.45
CA ASN A 254 -17.19 -14.83 -5.21
C ASN A 254 -15.92 -14.44 -4.44
N PRO A 255 -15.83 -13.23 -3.86
CA PRO A 255 -14.65 -12.80 -3.12
C PRO A 255 -14.42 -13.66 -1.87
N ALA A 256 -13.17 -13.76 -1.41
CA ALA A 256 -12.89 -14.38 -0.13
C ALA A 256 -13.57 -13.59 0.99
N PRO A 257 -14.21 -14.25 1.97
CA PRO A 257 -14.85 -13.59 3.09
C PRO A 257 -13.89 -12.64 3.80
N SER A 258 -14.37 -11.42 4.06
CA SER A 258 -13.64 -10.34 4.68
C SER A 258 -14.24 -10.04 6.06
N PHE A 259 -13.39 -9.90 7.06
CA PHE A 259 -13.78 -9.70 8.44
C PHE A 259 -13.20 -8.43 9.01
N ALA A 260 -13.93 -7.79 9.91
CA ALA A 260 -13.42 -6.68 10.69
C ALA A 260 -13.19 -7.10 12.16
N MET A 261 -12.21 -6.49 12.79
CA MET A 261 -11.98 -6.58 14.23
C MET A 261 -11.56 -5.22 14.74
N ARG A 262 -12.18 -4.79 15.85
CA ARG A 262 -11.97 -3.46 16.41
C ARG A 262 -11.16 -3.52 17.69
N GLU A 263 -10.50 -2.42 18.00
CA GLU A 263 -9.77 -2.20 19.25
C GLU A 263 -8.71 -3.27 19.55
N VAL A 264 -8.04 -3.75 18.51
CA VAL A 264 -7.01 -4.80 18.62
C VAL A 264 -5.68 -4.15 18.97
N THR A 265 -4.99 -4.66 19.98
CA THR A 265 -3.68 -4.16 20.38
C THR A 265 -2.57 -4.70 19.48
N VAL A 266 -1.74 -3.83 18.95
CA VAL A 266 -0.53 -4.20 18.21
C VAL A 266 0.58 -4.52 19.20
N GLN A 267 0.86 -5.81 19.43
CA GLN A 267 1.95 -6.21 20.33
C GLN A 267 3.33 -6.03 19.71
N ARG A 268 3.45 -6.33 18.41
CA ARG A 268 4.74 -6.26 17.71
C ARG A 268 4.57 -5.99 16.23
N ILE A 269 5.48 -5.22 15.68
CA ILE A 269 5.62 -4.93 14.25
C ILE A 269 6.97 -5.52 13.78
N MET A 270 6.96 -6.27 12.69
CA MET A 270 8.16 -6.87 12.11
C MET A 270 8.17 -6.63 10.59
N GLN A 271 9.23 -6.03 10.10
CA GLN A 271 9.42 -5.80 8.68
C GLN A 271 9.95 -7.08 7.99
N LEU A 272 9.43 -7.40 6.82
CA LEU A 272 9.79 -8.58 6.05
C LEU A 272 10.22 -8.20 4.63
N SER A 273 11.00 -9.08 4.00
CA SER A 273 11.40 -8.98 2.57
C SER A 273 12.02 -7.63 2.19
N GLY A 274 12.90 -7.11 3.04
CA GLY A 274 13.58 -5.83 2.79
C GLY A 274 12.64 -4.62 2.81
N GLY A 275 11.61 -4.65 3.64
CA GLY A 275 10.67 -3.56 3.81
C GLY A 275 9.40 -3.62 2.96
N LYS A 276 9.24 -4.64 2.13
CA LYS A 276 8.09 -4.74 1.23
C LYS A 276 6.80 -5.23 1.90
N HIS A 277 6.87 -5.83 3.06
CA HIS A 277 5.74 -6.41 3.76
C HIS A 277 5.90 -6.26 5.27
N THR A 278 4.81 -6.21 5.99
CA THR A 278 4.82 -6.12 7.44
C THR A 278 4.09 -7.31 8.07
N LYS A 279 4.68 -7.85 9.12
CA LYS A 279 4.07 -8.85 9.98
C LYS A 279 3.74 -8.21 11.31
N LEU A 280 2.48 -8.30 11.71
CA LEU A 280 1.96 -7.82 12.97
C LEU A 280 1.69 -8.99 13.91
N ILE A 281 1.93 -8.82 15.20
CA ILE A 281 1.34 -9.66 16.23
C ILE A 281 0.25 -8.83 16.88
N LEU A 282 -0.98 -9.28 16.71
CA LEU A 282 -2.20 -8.61 17.17
C LEU A 282 -2.76 -9.37 18.35
N GLU A 283 -3.22 -8.65 19.37
CA GLU A 283 -3.76 -9.22 20.60
C GLU A 283 -5.12 -8.63 20.93
N SER A 284 -6.06 -9.47 21.36
CA SER A 284 -7.32 -9.07 21.98
C SER A 284 -7.81 -10.18 22.91
N GLY A 285 -8.26 -9.79 24.11
CA GLY A 285 -8.84 -10.73 25.08
C GLY A 285 -7.91 -11.87 25.54
N GLY A 286 -6.58 -11.63 25.57
CA GLY A 286 -5.57 -12.60 25.97
C GLY A 286 -5.17 -13.59 24.86
N VAL A 287 -5.66 -13.42 23.64
CA VAL A 287 -5.31 -14.23 22.46
C VAL A 287 -4.47 -13.40 21.50
N SER A 288 -3.37 -13.98 21.00
CA SER A 288 -2.51 -13.31 20.00
C SER A 288 -2.52 -14.08 18.69
N ILE A 289 -2.69 -13.35 17.57
CA ILE A 289 -2.68 -13.91 16.21
C ILE A 289 -1.72 -13.12 15.33
N CYS A 290 -1.11 -13.83 14.38
CA CYS A 290 -0.25 -13.25 13.36
C CYS A 290 -1.10 -12.60 12.26
N GLY A 291 -0.86 -11.31 11.98
CA GLY A 291 -1.37 -10.59 10.82
C GLY A 291 -0.26 -10.37 9.80
N MET A 292 -0.53 -10.68 8.53
CA MET A 292 0.36 -10.44 7.40
C MET A 292 -0.19 -9.29 6.56
N TYR A 293 0.52 -8.18 6.50
CA TYR A 293 0.16 -7.02 5.70
C TYR A 293 1.10 -6.96 4.48
N PHE A 294 0.62 -7.52 3.38
CA PHE A 294 1.39 -7.58 2.14
C PHE A 294 1.37 -6.25 1.40
N GLY A 295 2.53 -5.83 0.89
CA GLY A 295 2.67 -4.62 0.08
C GLY A 295 2.77 -3.33 0.88
N VAL A 296 2.74 -3.39 2.21
CA VAL A 296 2.83 -2.24 3.12
C VAL A 296 4.08 -2.36 3.97
N SER A 297 4.91 -1.33 3.98
CA SER A 297 6.10 -1.25 4.83
C SER A 297 5.72 -0.81 6.25
N ALA A 298 6.59 -1.09 7.23
CA ALA A 298 6.36 -0.67 8.60
C ALA A 298 6.28 0.86 8.77
N SER A 299 6.96 1.60 7.91
CA SER A 299 6.94 3.08 7.92
C SER A 299 5.64 3.69 7.37
N GLU A 300 4.84 2.91 6.64
CA GLU A 300 3.56 3.36 6.05
C GLU A 300 2.35 3.08 6.93
N LEU A 301 2.51 2.41 8.09
CA LEU A 301 1.38 1.92 8.89
C LEU A 301 0.53 3.01 9.54
N GLY A 302 1.09 4.16 9.88
CA GLY A 302 0.39 5.21 10.63
C GLY A 302 0.04 4.84 12.08
N PHE A 303 0.59 3.73 12.62
CA PHE A 303 0.45 3.27 14.00
C PHE A 303 1.67 2.47 14.45
N ASP A 304 1.86 2.32 15.75
CA ASP A 304 3.01 1.64 16.34
C ASP A 304 2.63 0.44 17.23
N ALA A 305 3.64 -0.30 17.69
CA ALA A 305 3.42 -1.33 18.70
C ALA A 305 2.86 -0.70 20.00
N GLY A 306 1.84 -1.32 20.61
CA GLY A 306 1.07 -0.84 21.77
C GLY A 306 -0.17 0.00 21.39
N ASP A 307 -0.33 0.41 20.15
CA ASP A 307 -1.56 1.07 19.71
C ASP A 307 -2.72 0.10 19.59
N LYS A 308 -3.93 0.62 19.76
CA LYS A 308 -5.15 -0.06 19.39
C LYS A 308 -5.57 0.33 18.00
N ILE A 309 -5.86 -0.66 17.18
CA ILE A 309 -6.22 -0.51 15.76
C ILE A 309 -7.51 -1.25 15.45
N ASP A 310 -8.21 -0.78 14.43
CA ASP A 310 -9.23 -1.53 13.73
C ASP A 310 -8.61 -2.19 12.51
N VAL A 311 -8.88 -3.48 12.28
CA VAL A 311 -8.31 -4.24 11.16
C VAL A 311 -9.39 -4.85 10.30
N LEU A 312 -9.17 -4.81 8.99
CA LEU A 312 -9.91 -5.54 7.98
C LEU A 312 -9.02 -6.66 7.44
N PHE A 313 -9.52 -7.90 7.43
CA PHE A 313 -8.69 -9.05 7.11
C PHE A 313 -9.47 -10.23 6.51
N ASN A 314 -8.75 -11.11 5.81
CA ASN A 314 -9.21 -12.46 5.51
C ASN A 314 -8.52 -13.45 6.45
N VAL A 315 -9.19 -14.55 6.73
CA VAL A 315 -8.62 -15.66 7.50
C VAL A 315 -7.95 -16.64 6.53
N ASP A 316 -6.72 -17.06 6.85
CA ASP A 316 -5.92 -17.94 6.02
C ASP A 316 -5.16 -18.97 6.88
N VAL A 317 -4.73 -20.06 6.26
CA VAL A 317 -3.92 -21.09 6.89
C VAL A 317 -2.46 -20.91 6.47
N ASN A 318 -1.61 -20.61 7.42
CA ASN A 318 -0.17 -20.66 7.24
C ASN A 318 0.33 -22.10 7.46
N ASP A 319 0.92 -22.67 6.40
CA ASP A 319 1.60 -23.97 6.47
C ASP A 319 3.10 -23.75 6.32
N TYR A 320 3.80 -23.68 7.43
CA TYR A 320 5.23 -23.46 7.46
C TYR A 320 5.94 -24.58 8.23
N LYS A 321 6.88 -25.27 7.58
CA LYS A 321 7.64 -26.40 8.15
C LYS A 321 6.76 -27.50 8.72
N ASN A 322 5.64 -27.84 8.03
CA ASN A 322 4.63 -28.82 8.45
C ASN A 322 3.87 -28.45 9.76
N VAL A 323 3.94 -27.19 10.17
CA VAL A 323 3.10 -26.66 11.25
C VAL A 323 2.04 -25.77 10.63
N ARG A 324 0.78 -26.16 10.80
CA ARG A 324 -0.39 -25.41 10.34
C ARG A 324 -0.87 -24.48 11.45
N SER A 325 -1.03 -23.23 11.14
CA SER A 325 -1.55 -22.21 12.06
C SER A 325 -2.47 -21.25 11.32
N VAL A 326 -3.44 -20.69 12.04
CA VAL A 326 -4.27 -19.63 11.50
C VAL A 326 -3.46 -18.33 11.43
N GLN A 327 -3.70 -17.54 10.40
CA GLN A 327 -3.18 -16.16 10.24
C GLN A 327 -4.25 -15.25 9.66
N MET A 328 -4.12 -13.96 9.93
CA MET A 328 -4.89 -12.91 9.28
C MET A 328 -4.11 -12.39 8.08
N ILE A 329 -4.74 -12.27 6.92
CA ILE A 329 -4.21 -11.51 5.78
C ILE A 329 -4.85 -10.14 5.84
N ILE A 330 -4.11 -9.15 6.29
CA ILE A 330 -4.60 -7.80 6.51
C ILE A 330 -4.81 -7.13 5.14
N GLN A 331 -6.01 -6.61 4.94
CA GLN A 331 -6.40 -5.81 3.77
C GLN A 331 -6.23 -4.33 4.06
N ASP A 332 -6.63 -3.91 5.27
CA ASP A 332 -6.49 -2.55 5.76
C ASP A 332 -6.40 -2.52 7.28
N ALA A 333 -5.72 -1.52 7.82
CA ALA A 333 -5.61 -1.30 9.25
C ALA A 333 -5.48 0.19 9.55
N LYS A 334 -6.20 0.66 10.55
CA LYS A 334 -6.17 2.05 10.99
C LYS A 334 -6.23 2.14 12.50
N LEU A 335 -5.76 3.26 13.05
CA LEU A 335 -5.96 3.56 14.46
C LEU A 335 -7.44 3.44 14.82
N SER A 336 -7.73 2.77 15.95
CA SER A 336 -9.08 2.66 16.46
C SER A 336 -9.65 4.03 16.82
N GLU A 337 -10.97 4.10 16.90
CA GLU A 337 -11.65 5.35 17.30
C GLU A 337 -11.21 5.81 18.69
N SER A 338 -11.06 4.90 19.65
CA SER A 338 -10.56 5.24 21.00
C SER A 338 -9.16 5.82 20.97
N SER A 339 -8.24 5.28 20.15
CA SER A 339 -6.88 5.80 20.01
C SER A 339 -6.82 7.17 19.35
N ARG A 340 -7.72 7.42 18.34
CA ARG A 340 -7.80 8.74 17.68
C ARG A 340 -8.47 9.79 18.55
N LYS A 341 -9.50 9.40 19.29
CA LYS A 341 -10.32 10.29 20.11
C LYS A 341 -9.48 11.00 21.16
N VAL A 342 -8.53 10.33 21.76
CA VAL A 342 -7.60 10.94 22.77
C VAL A 342 -6.85 12.14 22.19
N ILE A 343 -6.40 12.06 20.96
CA ILE A 343 -5.68 13.17 20.30
C ILE A 343 -6.64 14.27 19.88
N VAL A 344 -7.75 13.91 19.22
CA VAL A 344 -8.74 14.89 18.72
C VAL A 344 -9.37 15.67 19.85
N GLU A 345 -9.89 15.00 20.89
CA GLU A 345 -10.49 15.66 22.05
C GLU A 345 -9.45 16.51 22.82
N GLY A 346 -8.24 15.97 22.98
CA GLY A 346 -7.16 16.73 23.64
C GLY A 346 -6.79 18.00 22.88
N LYS A 347 -6.77 17.96 21.56
CA LYS A 347 -6.53 19.11 20.70
C LYS A 347 -7.66 20.15 20.81
N GLU A 348 -8.91 19.72 20.68
CA GLU A 348 -10.08 20.61 20.84
C GLU A 348 -10.07 21.31 22.20
N ILE A 349 -9.76 20.59 23.28
CA ILE A 349 -9.66 21.16 24.63
C ILE A 349 -8.52 22.19 24.68
N TYR A 350 -7.34 21.87 24.14
CA TYR A 350 -6.20 22.78 24.12
C TYR A 350 -6.51 24.07 23.35
N GLU A 351 -7.14 23.98 22.17
CA GLU A 351 -7.52 25.15 21.35
C GLU A 351 -8.52 26.05 22.06
N ARG A 352 -9.52 25.46 22.73
CA ARG A 352 -10.52 26.23 23.51
C ARG A 352 -9.89 26.94 24.69
N ILE A 353 -8.97 26.30 25.41
CA ILE A 353 -8.21 26.95 26.49
C ILE A 353 -7.33 28.09 25.94
N ALA A 354 -6.67 27.88 24.80
CA ALA A 354 -5.84 28.87 24.14
C ALA A 354 -6.64 30.08 23.62
N ALA A 355 -7.91 29.88 23.22
CA ALA A 355 -8.83 30.94 22.83
C ALA A 355 -9.39 31.75 24.02
N GLY A 356 -9.06 31.38 25.26
CA GLY A 356 -9.51 32.09 26.47
C GLY A 356 -10.94 31.76 26.87
N GLU A 357 -11.53 30.69 26.33
CA GLU A 357 -12.78 30.18 26.88
C GLU A 357 -12.54 29.74 28.33
N SER A 358 -13.44 30.17 29.25
CA SER A 358 -13.40 29.76 30.66
C SER A 358 -13.73 28.28 30.77
N TYR A 359 -12.78 27.43 30.43
CA TYR A 359 -12.79 26.05 30.85
C TYR A 359 -12.41 26.03 32.31
N MET A 360 -13.18 25.35 33.16
CA MET A 360 -12.66 24.99 34.48
C MET A 360 -11.35 24.26 34.23
N MET A 361 -10.21 24.86 34.57
CA MET A 361 -8.92 24.18 34.55
C MET A 361 -9.03 23.09 35.61
N GLU A 362 -9.47 21.94 35.21
CA GLU A 362 -9.36 20.74 36.02
C GLU A 362 -7.87 20.50 36.27
N ASP A 363 -7.52 20.09 37.48
CA ASP A 363 -6.12 19.84 37.87
C ASP A 363 -5.42 18.87 36.89
N ASP A 364 -6.22 18.11 36.13
CA ASP A 364 -5.74 17.17 35.11
C ASP A 364 -5.11 17.83 33.88
N PHE A 365 -5.29 19.13 33.64
CA PHE A 365 -4.69 19.86 32.52
C PHE A 365 -3.49 20.73 32.92
N ILE A 366 -3.23 20.90 34.19
CA ILE A 366 -2.12 21.72 34.70
C ILE A 366 -0.87 20.83 34.82
N PRO A 367 0.23 21.13 34.09
CA PRO A 367 1.46 20.38 34.23
C PRO A 367 2.10 20.56 35.60
N THR A 368 2.48 19.46 36.22
CA THR A 368 3.25 19.45 37.46
C THR A 368 4.76 19.36 37.17
N ARG A 369 5.59 19.55 38.21
CA ARG A 369 7.05 19.36 38.06
C ARG A 369 7.43 17.94 37.64
N ASP A 370 6.68 16.96 38.14
CA ASP A 370 6.92 15.54 37.82
C ASP A 370 6.53 15.23 36.37
N ASP A 371 5.46 15.85 35.85
CA ASP A 371 5.08 15.78 34.46
C ASP A 371 6.20 16.29 33.53
N PHE A 372 6.79 17.45 33.87
CA PHE A 372 7.94 18.02 33.15
C PHE A 372 9.15 17.07 33.16
N ALA A 373 9.48 16.52 34.34
CA ALA A 373 10.61 15.61 34.47
C ALA A 373 10.42 14.33 33.61
N ALA A 374 9.20 13.78 33.59
CA ALA A 374 8.86 12.61 32.80
C ALA A 374 9.00 12.88 31.29
N VAL A 375 8.41 13.98 30.80
CA VAL A 375 8.47 14.38 29.39
C VAL A 375 9.92 14.66 28.96
N TYR A 376 10.65 15.46 29.75
CA TYR A 376 12.05 15.78 29.46
C TYR A 376 12.93 14.51 29.37
N THR A 377 12.77 13.61 30.32
CA THR A 377 13.55 12.36 30.37
C THR A 377 13.27 11.48 29.18
N ALA A 378 12.00 11.32 28.82
CA ALA A 378 11.57 10.53 27.68
C ALA A 378 12.12 11.08 26.35
N ILE A 379 11.91 12.37 26.08
CA ILE A 379 12.37 13.01 24.83
C ILE A 379 13.90 12.96 24.75
N ARG A 380 14.61 13.22 25.87
CA ARG A 380 16.07 13.17 25.91
C ARG A 380 16.62 11.76 25.66
N HIS A 381 15.93 10.73 26.12
CA HIS A 381 16.29 9.34 25.88
C HIS A 381 16.19 9.00 24.38
N GLU A 382 15.08 9.35 23.74
CA GLU A 382 14.86 9.13 22.31
C GLU A 382 15.86 9.93 21.46
N PHE A 383 16.09 11.19 21.81
CA PHE A 383 17.09 12.02 21.12
C PHE A 383 18.50 11.41 21.19
N ARG A 384 18.91 10.85 22.32
CA ARG A 384 20.20 10.15 22.47
C ARG A 384 20.28 8.86 21.63
N SER A 385 19.15 8.25 21.36
CA SER A 385 19.02 7.08 20.50
C SER A 385 18.98 7.44 19.01
N GLY A 386 19.07 8.76 18.67
CA GLY A 386 19.12 9.25 17.29
C GLY A 386 17.76 9.70 16.74
N VAL A 387 16.70 9.71 17.55
CA VAL A 387 15.36 10.17 17.15
C VAL A 387 15.19 11.63 17.51
N SER A 388 15.17 12.51 16.52
CA SER A 388 15.02 13.97 16.72
C SER A 388 13.66 14.52 16.28
N ILE A 389 12.82 13.71 15.64
CA ILE A 389 11.48 14.09 15.17
C ILE A 389 10.49 13.06 15.71
N MET A 390 9.42 13.53 16.36
CA MET A 390 8.36 12.68 16.91
C MET A 390 7.01 13.38 16.81
N ASP A 391 5.95 12.63 16.55
CA ASP A 391 4.58 13.13 16.63
C ASP A 391 4.06 13.11 18.08
N MET A 392 3.01 13.88 18.34
CA MET A 392 2.36 14.03 19.65
C MET A 392 1.98 12.68 20.27
N ARG A 393 1.42 11.77 19.47
CA ARG A 393 0.98 10.45 19.91
C ARG A 393 2.15 9.59 20.37
N THR A 394 3.23 9.58 19.60
CA THR A 394 4.47 8.85 19.93
C THR A 394 5.05 9.36 21.25
N ILE A 395 5.10 10.68 21.45
CA ILE A 395 5.60 11.26 22.70
C ILE A 395 4.70 10.86 23.88
N LEU A 396 3.37 11.00 23.75
CA LEU A 396 2.41 10.59 24.80
C LEU A 396 2.59 9.14 25.20
N LYS A 397 2.77 8.27 24.23
CA LYS A 397 2.94 6.85 24.43
C LYS A 397 4.24 6.52 25.16
N ILE A 398 5.38 7.11 24.71
CA ILE A 398 6.67 6.91 25.35
C ILE A 398 6.62 7.40 26.80
N VAL A 399 6.13 8.61 27.02
CA VAL A 399 6.06 9.18 28.37
C VAL A 399 5.18 8.33 29.29
N ASN A 400 3.99 7.94 28.82
CA ASN A 400 3.05 7.15 29.63
C ASN A 400 3.48 5.68 29.81
N SER A 401 4.40 5.16 29.00
CA SER A 401 4.96 3.82 29.16
C SER A 401 5.83 3.68 30.43
N TYR A 402 6.32 4.75 30.98
CA TYR A 402 7.10 4.78 32.22
C TYR A 402 6.21 4.78 33.49
N GLY A 403 4.89 4.80 33.33
CA GLY A 403 3.90 4.60 34.39
C GLY A 403 3.26 5.89 34.88
N THR A 404 3.77 6.51 35.92
CA THR A 404 3.23 7.76 36.49
C THR A 404 4.24 8.87 36.45
N PRO A 405 3.81 10.14 36.21
CA PRO A 405 2.43 10.60 36.07
C PRO A 405 1.83 10.30 34.70
N THR A 406 0.51 10.23 34.58
CA THR A 406 -0.20 10.11 33.27
C THR A 406 -0.25 11.49 32.61
N ILE A 407 0.35 11.60 31.43
CA ILE A 407 0.37 12.81 30.62
C ILE A 407 -0.72 12.73 29.57
N ASN A 408 -1.61 13.72 29.51
CA ASN A 408 -2.58 13.90 28.43
C ASN A 408 -2.06 14.88 27.35
N TYR A 409 -2.81 15.02 26.26
CA TYR A 409 -2.46 15.89 25.15
C TYR A 409 -2.22 17.34 25.60
N VAL A 410 -3.12 17.90 26.41
CA VAL A 410 -3.08 19.29 26.85
C VAL A 410 -1.83 19.55 27.69
N LYS A 411 -1.55 18.72 28.70
CA LYS A 411 -0.33 18.81 29.50
C LYS A 411 0.92 18.75 28.65
N LEU A 412 0.98 17.80 27.72
CA LEU A 412 2.14 17.63 26.84
C LEU A 412 2.37 18.87 25.98
N LYS A 413 1.31 19.39 25.33
CA LYS A 413 1.43 20.61 24.51
C LYS A 413 1.97 21.81 25.30
N TYR A 414 1.47 22.03 26.53
CA TYR A 414 1.99 23.06 27.42
C TYR A 414 3.43 22.82 27.84
N ILE A 415 3.79 21.57 28.16
CA ILE A 415 5.17 21.24 28.58
C ILE A 415 6.14 21.50 27.42
N LEU A 416 5.84 21.06 26.21
CA LEU A 416 6.67 21.29 25.03
C LEU A 416 6.86 22.78 24.75
N ARG A 417 5.78 23.56 24.82
CA ARG A 417 5.85 25.03 24.68
C ARG A 417 6.74 25.66 25.73
N ILE A 418 6.55 25.34 27.03
CA ILE A 418 7.34 25.89 28.12
C ILE A 418 8.81 25.45 28.02
N MET A 419 9.10 24.21 27.62
CA MET A 419 10.48 23.76 27.42
C MET A 419 11.19 24.59 26.34
N ASN A 420 10.49 24.94 25.27
CA ASN A 420 11.03 25.81 24.23
C ASN A 420 11.22 27.27 24.74
N GLU A 421 10.23 27.85 25.39
CA GLU A 421 10.28 29.22 25.94
C GLU A 421 11.43 29.39 26.96
N LEU A 422 11.62 28.40 27.81
CA LEU A 422 12.71 28.41 28.84
C LEU A 422 14.06 27.93 28.28
N ARG A 423 14.14 27.59 26.99
CA ARG A 423 15.34 27.06 26.33
C ARG A 423 15.94 25.83 27.03
N ILE A 424 15.10 24.99 27.60
CA ILE A 424 15.50 23.69 28.17
C ILE A 424 15.85 22.74 27.05
N CYS A 425 15.05 22.77 25.99
CA CYS A 425 15.20 22.02 24.74
C CYS A 425 14.62 22.88 23.63
N GLY A 426 15.26 22.92 22.46
CA GLY A 426 14.65 23.49 21.26
C GLY A 426 13.53 22.55 20.81
N VAL A 427 12.32 23.08 20.71
CA VAL A 427 11.14 22.37 20.23
C VAL A 427 10.54 23.18 19.09
N GLU A 428 10.61 22.65 17.90
CA GLU A 428 10.02 23.22 16.68
C GLU A 428 8.87 22.33 16.20
N GLU A 429 7.67 22.87 16.12
CA GLU A 429 6.55 22.18 15.46
C GLU A 429 6.70 22.36 13.95
N ILE A 430 7.13 21.30 13.26
CA ILE A 430 7.44 21.32 11.82
C ILE A 430 6.25 21.02 10.94
N ASP A 431 5.24 20.36 11.50
CA ASP A 431 3.94 20.10 10.93
C ASP A 431 2.94 19.90 12.07
N GLU A 432 1.65 19.78 11.80
CA GLU A 432 0.61 19.63 12.80
C GLU A 432 0.91 18.44 13.72
N ASP A 433 1.14 18.75 15.02
CA ASP A 433 1.48 17.78 16.06
C ASP A 433 2.76 16.94 15.78
N ILE A 434 3.64 17.39 14.89
CA ILE A 434 4.96 16.79 14.63
C ILE A 434 6.05 17.77 15.09
N PHE A 435 6.91 17.31 15.97
CA PHE A 435 7.91 18.13 16.66
C PHE A 435 9.32 17.69 16.33
N ARG A 436 10.18 18.66 16.04
CA ARG A 436 11.63 18.48 15.99
C ARG A 436 12.25 18.94 17.31
N PHE A 437 13.16 18.13 17.85
CA PHE A 437 13.86 18.41 19.11
C PHE A 437 15.33 18.69 18.89
N GLU A 438 15.85 19.70 19.61
CA GLU A 438 17.26 20.05 19.63
C GLU A 438 17.72 20.27 21.08
N PHE A 439 18.69 19.48 21.57
CA PHE A 439 19.24 19.65 22.90
C PHE A 439 20.53 20.45 22.85
N PHE A 440 20.57 21.58 23.55
CA PHE A 440 21.75 22.41 23.69
C PHE A 440 22.70 21.75 24.70
N PHE A 441 23.71 21.03 24.24
CA PHE A 441 24.76 20.53 25.09
C PHE A 441 25.66 21.70 25.48
N ASN A 442 25.48 22.23 26.68
CA ASN A 442 26.39 23.21 27.25
C ASN A 442 27.72 22.50 27.53
N THR A 443 28.73 22.71 26.69
CA THR A 443 30.11 22.23 26.89
C THR A 443 30.85 22.97 27.97
N ALA A 444 30.23 23.90 28.68
CA ALA A 444 30.81 24.55 29.86
C ALA A 444 30.70 23.60 31.05
N LYS A 445 31.80 22.91 31.37
CA LYS A 445 32.05 22.39 32.70
C LYS A 445 32.06 23.58 33.66
N THR A 446 30.98 23.89 34.34
CA THR A 446 31.00 24.64 35.56
C THR A 446 31.36 23.66 36.67
N ASN A 447 32.64 23.67 37.07
CA ASN A 447 33.05 23.25 38.39
C ASN A 447 32.31 24.13 39.43
N ILE A 448 31.41 23.57 40.19
CA ILE A 448 31.09 23.94 41.55
C ILE A 448 30.87 22.66 42.34
#